data_571ddcb9149f817261a50ba2ba939301
#
_entry.id   571ddcb9149f817261a50ba2ba939301
#
_cell.length_a   1.000
_cell.length_b   1.000
_cell.length_c   1.000
_cell.angle_alpha   90.00
_cell.angle_beta   90.00
_cell.angle_gamma   90.00
#
_symmetry.space_group_name_H-M   'P 1'
#
loop_
_entity.id
_entity.type
_entity.pdbx_description
1 polymer ?
#
loop_
_entity_poly.entity_id
_entity_poly.type
_entity_poly.pdbx_seq_one_letter_code
_entity_poly.pdbx_strand_id
1 'polypeptide(L)'
;NYREVKQTKELIFSKNNDIPFLICEHFKGRDLINIKYEKLWTDSPLPTQNPENAFRVISGDFVTTDDGTGIVHTAPTFGADDMIAAQNAKPEVPPMLILNKDGDLSPLVDLQGKFIDGLGSISGKYVKNQYYNEKDVPEKSVDVEIAIKLKEENKAFRVEKYTHSY
;
A
#
# COMPACT_ATOMS: atom_id res chain seq x y z
N ASN A 1 9.98 21.00 -3.89
CA ASN A 1 10.70 20.68 -5.14
C ASN A 1 11.80 19.67 -4.87
N TYR A 2 12.22 18.94 -5.94
CA TYR A 2 13.36 18.02 -5.90
C TYR A 2 14.49 18.58 -6.74
N ARG A 3 15.73 18.39 -6.28
CA ARG A 3 16.93 18.87 -6.97
C ARG A 3 17.92 17.72 -7.14
N GLU A 4 18.17 17.32 -8.38
CA GLU A 4 19.20 16.34 -8.69
C GLU A 4 20.59 16.92 -8.42
N VAL A 5 21.44 16.12 -7.82
CA VAL A 5 22.86 16.40 -7.60
C VAL A 5 23.72 15.26 -8.15
N LYS A 6 24.96 15.56 -8.49
CA LYS A 6 25.86 14.60 -9.14
C LYS A 6 26.82 13.92 -8.16
N GLN A 7 26.96 14.44 -6.96
CA GLN A 7 27.90 13.94 -5.96
C GLN A 7 27.29 13.99 -4.57
N THR A 8 27.61 13.01 -3.73
CA THR A 8 27.09 12.89 -2.36
C THR A 8 27.34 14.11 -1.49
N LYS A 9 28.45 14.80 -1.68
CA LYS A 9 28.77 16.06 -0.94
C LYS A 9 27.79 17.21 -1.24
N GLU A 10 27.02 17.12 -2.31
CA GLU A 10 26.04 18.11 -2.73
C GLU A 10 24.62 17.80 -2.16
N LEU A 11 24.45 16.70 -1.41
CA LEU A 11 23.21 16.34 -0.71
C LEU A 11 22.99 17.25 0.50
N ILE A 12 22.86 18.55 0.24
CA ILE A 12 22.65 19.59 1.24
C ILE A 12 21.35 20.31 0.89
N PHE A 13 20.49 20.53 1.87
CA PHE A 13 19.27 21.32 1.67
C PHE A 13 19.61 22.73 1.25
N SER A 14 19.00 23.19 0.17
CA SER A 14 19.15 24.56 -0.31
C SER A 14 18.29 25.51 0.53
N LYS A 15 18.53 26.83 0.38
CA LYS A 15 17.71 27.88 0.99
C LYS A 15 16.24 27.83 0.57
N ASN A 16 15.94 27.21 -0.59
CA ASN A 16 14.59 27.04 -1.11
C ASN A 16 13.88 25.78 -0.60
N ASN A 17 14.45 25.06 0.37
CA ASN A 17 13.95 23.80 0.90
C ASN A 17 13.75 22.71 -0.17
N ASP A 18 14.53 22.75 -1.25
CA ASP A 18 14.53 21.66 -2.23
C ASP A 18 15.17 20.42 -1.63
N ILE A 19 14.54 19.26 -1.87
CA ILE A 19 15.05 17.96 -1.43
C ILE A 19 16.12 17.52 -2.43
N PRO A 20 17.41 17.48 -2.03
CA PRO A 20 18.46 17.02 -2.92
C PRO A 20 18.40 15.49 -3.07
N PHE A 21 18.61 14.99 -4.26
CA PHE A 21 18.72 13.55 -4.53
C PHE A 21 19.85 13.26 -5.51
N LEU A 22 20.40 12.06 -5.41
CA LEU A 22 21.42 11.54 -6.29
C LEU A 22 20.87 10.26 -6.94
N ILE A 23 20.95 10.19 -8.27
CA ILE A 23 20.65 8.96 -8.99
C ILE A 23 21.85 8.02 -8.83
N CYS A 24 21.66 6.93 -8.12
CA CYS A 24 22.71 5.94 -7.89
C CYS A 24 22.79 4.92 -9.01
N GLU A 25 21.63 4.54 -9.57
CA GLU A 25 21.54 3.48 -10.58
C GLU A 25 20.27 3.62 -11.42
N HIS A 26 20.31 3.08 -12.64
CA HIS A 26 19.15 2.92 -13.52
C HIS A 26 18.92 1.44 -13.80
N PHE A 27 17.69 0.98 -13.67
CA PHE A 27 17.28 -0.39 -13.97
C PHE A 27 15.86 -0.40 -14.57
N LYS A 28 15.49 -1.53 -15.15
CA LYS A 28 14.13 -1.71 -15.68
C LYS A 28 13.22 -2.33 -14.63
N GLY A 29 11.92 -2.06 -14.69
CA GLY A 29 10.94 -2.67 -13.79
C GLY A 29 11.03 -4.19 -13.71
N ARG A 30 11.37 -4.86 -14.82
CA ARG A 30 11.59 -6.31 -14.84
C ARG A 30 12.71 -6.82 -13.91
N ASP A 31 13.68 -5.97 -13.62
CA ASP A 31 14.82 -6.30 -12.76
C ASP A 31 14.42 -6.30 -11.27
N LEU A 32 13.25 -5.75 -10.96
CA LEU A 32 12.64 -5.74 -9.62
C LEU A 32 11.75 -6.96 -9.35
N ILE A 33 11.37 -7.75 -10.36
CA ILE A 33 10.44 -8.86 -10.20
C ILE A 33 10.99 -9.86 -9.17
N ASN A 34 10.10 -10.30 -8.25
CA ASN A 34 10.39 -11.20 -7.14
C ASN A 34 11.22 -10.60 -5.99
N ILE A 35 11.56 -9.32 -6.01
CA ILE A 35 12.08 -8.68 -4.81
C ILE A 35 10.99 -8.71 -3.74
N LYS A 36 11.31 -9.24 -2.57
CA LYS A 36 10.42 -9.29 -1.40
C LYS A 36 10.57 -8.03 -0.57
N TYR A 37 9.49 -7.61 0.06
CA TYR A 37 9.47 -6.49 0.97
C TYR A 37 8.68 -6.82 2.25
N GLU A 38 8.94 -6.08 3.31
CA GLU A 38 8.22 -6.21 4.58
C GLU A 38 6.81 -5.61 4.47
N LYS A 39 5.85 -6.17 5.21
CA LYS A 39 4.50 -5.61 5.30
C LYS A 39 4.57 -4.17 5.80
N LEU A 40 3.89 -3.27 5.11
CA LEU A 40 3.79 -1.88 5.53
C LEU A 40 2.98 -1.74 6.84
N TRP A 41 1.84 -2.44 6.93
CA TRP A 41 1.02 -2.52 8.14
C TRP A 41 1.38 -3.77 8.93
N THR A 42 2.18 -3.61 9.98
CA THR A 42 2.73 -4.73 10.75
C THR A 42 1.68 -5.53 11.52
N ASP A 43 0.60 -4.88 11.95
CA ASP A 43 -0.49 -5.50 12.69
C ASP A 43 -1.39 -6.39 11.82
N SER A 44 -1.32 -6.29 10.47
CA SER A 44 -2.12 -7.15 9.60
C SER A 44 -1.62 -8.60 9.68
N PRO A 45 -2.51 -9.60 9.64
CA PRO A 45 -2.11 -10.99 9.50
C PRO A 45 -1.44 -11.25 8.14
N LEU A 46 -0.91 -12.44 7.96
CA LEU A 46 -0.51 -12.97 6.65
C LEU A 46 -1.71 -13.67 6.00
N PRO A 47 -1.77 -13.77 4.66
CA PRO A 47 -2.78 -14.59 4.00
C PRO A 47 -2.67 -16.04 4.48
N THR A 48 -3.80 -16.70 4.64
CA THR A 48 -3.85 -18.10 5.14
C THR A 48 -3.23 -19.08 4.16
N GLN A 49 -3.32 -18.80 2.85
CA GLN A 49 -2.80 -19.66 1.80
C GLN A 49 -1.52 -19.06 1.20
N ASN A 50 -0.48 -19.89 1.06
CA ASN A 50 0.79 -19.55 0.41
C ASN A 50 1.38 -18.19 0.85
N PRO A 51 1.46 -17.87 2.16
CA PRO A 51 1.89 -16.56 2.65
C PRO A 51 3.30 -16.15 2.17
N GLU A 52 4.15 -17.12 1.86
CA GLU A 52 5.50 -16.92 1.34
C GLU A 52 5.53 -16.29 -0.07
N ASN A 53 4.43 -16.35 -0.80
CA ASN A 53 4.27 -15.77 -2.14
C ASN A 53 3.71 -14.35 -2.11
N ALA A 54 3.28 -13.85 -0.97
CA ALA A 54 2.83 -12.48 -0.78
C ALA A 54 4.02 -11.49 -0.64
N PHE A 55 3.73 -10.21 -0.62
CA PHE A 55 4.68 -9.12 -0.33
C PHE A 55 5.94 -9.14 -1.20
N ARG A 56 5.76 -9.23 -2.50
CA ARG A 56 6.82 -9.17 -3.49
C ARG A 56 6.40 -8.37 -4.73
N VAL A 57 7.39 -7.93 -5.47
CA VAL A 57 7.16 -7.22 -6.74
C VAL A 57 6.76 -8.23 -7.82
N ILE A 58 5.70 -7.92 -8.55
CA ILE A 58 5.22 -8.68 -9.72
C ILE A 58 5.13 -7.75 -10.94
N SER A 59 5.04 -8.33 -12.13
CA SER A 59 4.77 -7.58 -13.36
C SER A 59 3.30 -7.22 -13.48
N GLY A 60 3.01 -6.01 -13.97
CA GLY A 60 1.66 -5.58 -14.32
C GLY A 60 1.69 -4.74 -15.59
N ASP A 61 0.98 -5.18 -16.63
CA ASP A 61 0.97 -4.51 -17.95
C ASP A 61 0.24 -3.16 -17.93
N PHE A 62 -0.56 -2.92 -16.89
CA PHE A 62 -1.27 -1.66 -16.65
C PHE A 62 -0.41 -0.57 -15.98
N VAL A 63 0.82 -0.92 -15.56
CA VAL A 63 1.72 0.03 -14.89
C VAL A 63 2.49 0.84 -15.94
N THR A 64 2.42 2.17 -15.82
CA THR A 64 3.15 3.10 -16.68
C THR A 64 4.21 3.85 -15.89
N THR A 65 5.13 4.51 -16.60
CA THR A 65 6.14 5.41 -16.02
C THR A 65 5.85 6.89 -16.34
N ASP A 66 4.68 7.16 -16.91
CA ASP A 66 4.30 8.52 -17.34
C ASP A 66 3.88 9.37 -16.14
N ASP A 67 3.40 8.72 -15.08
CA ASP A 67 3.03 9.35 -13.82
C ASP A 67 3.46 8.47 -12.63
N GLY A 68 3.65 9.11 -11.46
CA GLY A 68 4.04 8.41 -10.23
C GLY A 68 5.46 7.84 -10.25
N THR A 69 5.62 6.67 -9.68
CA THR A 69 6.92 6.01 -9.47
C THR A 69 7.18 4.84 -10.42
N GLY A 70 6.19 4.44 -11.23
CA GLY A 70 6.24 3.19 -11.98
C GLY A 70 6.09 1.93 -11.12
N ILE A 71 5.76 2.08 -9.83
CA ILE A 71 5.45 1.00 -8.90
C ILE A 71 4.07 1.26 -8.30
N VAL A 72 3.16 0.31 -8.45
CA VAL A 72 1.76 0.42 -8.01
C VAL A 72 1.49 -0.62 -6.93
N HIS A 73 0.77 -0.22 -5.87
CA HIS A 73 0.28 -1.17 -4.88
C HIS A 73 -0.82 -2.03 -5.49
N THR A 74 -0.69 -3.35 -5.31
CA THR A 74 -1.61 -4.35 -5.86
C THR A 74 -2.37 -5.05 -4.72
N ALA A 75 -3.69 -5.01 -4.78
CA ALA A 75 -4.60 -5.60 -3.79
C ALA A 75 -5.54 -6.64 -4.41
N PRO A 76 -5.09 -7.90 -4.62
CA PRO A 76 -5.83 -8.94 -5.34
C PRO A 76 -7.23 -9.25 -4.79
N THR A 77 -7.45 -8.98 -3.51
CA THR A 77 -8.75 -9.23 -2.85
C THR A 77 -9.85 -8.25 -3.30
N PHE A 78 -9.48 -7.03 -3.75
CA PHE A 78 -10.43 -5.95 -3.98
C PHE A 78 -10.39 -5.34 -5.39
N GLY A 79 -9.28 -5.51 -6.12
CA GLY A 79 -9.10 -5.00 -7.49
C GLY A 79 -9.17 -6.12 -8.52
N ALA A 80 -9.98 -5.96 -9.58
CA ALA A 80 -10.09 -6.97 -10.64
C ALA A 80 -8.78 -7.11 -11.43
N ASP A 81 -8.17 -6.01 -11.85
CA ASP A 81 -6.89 -6.02 -12.56
C ASP A 81 -5.76 -6.49 -11.66
N ASP A 82 -5.80 -6.13 -10.38
CA ASP A 82 -4.87 -6.61 -9.36
C ASP A 82 -4.94 -8.13 -9.18
N MET A 83 -6.17 -8.68 -9.17
CA MET A 83 -6.36 -10.13 -9.09
C MET A 83 -5.78 -10.84 -10.32
N ILE A 84 -6.03 -10.31 -11.52
CA ILE A 84 -5.48 -10.87 -12.76
C ILE A 84 -3.96 -10.85 -12.74
N ALA A 85 -3.35 -9.74 -12.33
CA ALA A 85 -1.89 -9.64 -12.22
C ALA A 85 -1.32 -10.63 -11.20
N ALA A 86 -1.99 -10.79 -10.06
CA ALA A 86 -1.59 -11.72 -9.01
C ALA A 86 -1.66 -13.19 -9.45
N GLN A 87 -2.72 -13.58 -10.17
CA GLN A 87 -2.89 -14.93 -10.73
C GLN A 87 -1.88 -15.25 -11.85
N ASN A 88 -1.53 -14.25 -12.65
CA ASN A 88 -0.54 -14.41 -13.73
C ASN A 88 0.90 -14.48 -13.20
N ALA A 89 1.15 -14.01 -12.01
CA ALA A 89 2.48 -14.05 -11.39
C ALA A 89 2.96 -15.49 -11.14
N LYS A 90 4.27 -15.70 -11.19
CA LYS A 90 4.88 -17.01 -10.95
C LYS A 90 5.94 -16.93 -9.85
N PRO A 91 5.67 -17.57 -8.68
CA PRO A 91 4.42 -18.23 -8.27
C PRO A 91 3.24 -17.25 -8.18
N GLU A 92 2.01 -17.76 -8.12
CA GLU A 92 0.81 -16.92 -7.91
C GLU A 92 0.88 -16.16 -6.59
N VAL A 93 0.41 -14.91 -6.57
CA VAL A 93 0.28 -14.13 -5.32
C VAL A 93 -1.11 -14.40 -4.73
N PRO A 94 -1.19 -14.88 -3.48
CA PRO A 94 -2.47 -15.18 -2.85
C PRO A 94 -3.26 -13.89 -2.54
N PRO A 95 -4.61 -13.94 -2.60
CA PRO A 95 -5.42 -12.89 -2.02
C PRO A 95 -5.25 -12.80 -0.51
N MET A 96 -5.43 -11.62 0.06
CA MET A 96 -5.39 -11.41 1.50
C MET A 96 -6.66 -11.93 2.15
N LEU A 97 -6.74 -13.24 2.34
CA LEU A 97 -7.81 -13.94 3.03
C LEU A 97 -7.29 -14.62 4.29
N ILE A 98 -8.03 -14.51 5.36
CA ILE A 98 -7.73 -15.13 6.64
C ILE A 98 -8.90 -16.01 7.09
N LEU A 99 -8.65 -16.93 8.03
CA LEU A 99 -9.73 -17.68 8.66
C LEU A 99 -10.47 -16.79 9.66
N ASN A 100 -11.78 -16.69 9.49
CA ASN A 100 -12.66 -16.06 10.46
C ASN A 100 -12.94 -16.99 11.67
N LYS A 101 -13.79 -16.57 12.60
CA LYS A 101 -14.15 -17.36 13.81
C LYS A 101 -14.89 -18.66 13.47
N ASP A 102 -15.54 -18.74 12.31
CA ASP A 102 -16.29 -19.91 11.85
C ASP A 102 -15.41 -20.86 11.03
N GLY A 103 -14.16 -20.50 10.78
CA GLY A 103 -13.20 -21.29 10.01
C GLY A 103 -13.28 -21.04 8.49
N ASP A 104 -14.05 -20.06 8.04
CA ASP A 104 -14.17 -19.70 6.65
C ASP A 104 -13.11 -18.67 6.24
N LEU A 105 -12.69 -18.71 4.96
CA LEU A 105 -11.82 -17.68 4.40
C LEU A 105 -12.59 -16.36 4.25
N SER A 106 -12.06 -15.30 4.83
CA SER A 106 -12.67 -13.97 4.85
C SER A 106 -11.65 -12.88 4.55
N PRO A 107 -12.02 -11.82 3.82
CA PRO A 107 -11.17 -10.65 3.64
C PRO A 107 -11.03 -9.85 4.93
N LEU A 108 -10.08 -8.90 4.96
CA LEU A 108 -9.84 -8.03 6.12
C LEU A 108 -10.91 -6.95 6.32
N VAL A 109 -11.83 -6.81 5.38
CA VAL A 109 -12.98 -5.89 5.43
C VAL A 109 -14.22 -6.70 5.16
N ASP A 110 -15.23 -6.57 6.01
CA ASP A 110 -16.51 -7.25 5.88
C ASP A 110 -17.41 -6.65 4.78
N LEU A 111 -18.56 -7.27 4.54
CA LEU A 111 -19.54 -6.82 3.53
C LEU A 111 -20.18 -5.46 3.87
N GLN A 112 -20.06 -4.98 5.10
CA GLN A 112 -20.51 -3.69 5.56
C GLN A 112 -19.44 -2.61 5.38
N GLY A 113 -18.25 -2.97 4.92
CA GLY A 113 -17.11 -2.06 4.76
C GLY A 113 -16.37 -1.77 6.06
N LYS A 114 -16.42 -2.68 7.02
CA LYS A 114 -15.79 -2.56 8.35
C LYS A 114 -14.57 -3.46 8.45
N PHE A 115 -13.49 -2.93 8.98
CA PHE A 115 -12.30 -3.73 9.25
C PHE A 115 -12.60 -4.77 10.35
N ILE A 116 -12.12 -6.00 10.12
CA ILE A 116 -12.20 -7.08 11.12
C ILE A 116 -11.33 -6.78 12.34
N ASP A 117 -11.51 -7.55 13.40
CA ASP A 117 -10.66 -7.49 14.58
C ASP A 117 -9.22 -7.96 14.28
N GLY A 118 -8.26 -7.49 15.09
CA GLY A 118 -6.85 -7.92 14.99
C GLY A 118 -5.99 -7.07 14.05
N LEU A 119 -6.47 -5.90 13.61
CA LEU A 119 -5.74 -4.97 12.74
C LEU A 119 -5.19 -3.73 13.48
N GLY A 120 -4.95 -3.84 14.78
CA GLY A 120 -4.45 -2.76 15.60
C GLY A 120 -5.46 -1.62 15.72
N SER A 121 -5.02 -0.38 15.53
CA SER A 121 -5.84 0.83 15.72
C SER A 121 -7.00 0.99 14.73
N ILE A 122 -7.00 0.25 13.62
CA ILE A 122 -8.08 0.32 12.62
C ILE A 122 -9.15 -0.76 12.79
N SER A 123 -8.94 -1.72 13.71
CA SER A 123 -9.92 -2.78 13.98
C SER A 123 -11.30 -2.23 14.28
N GLY A 124 -12.32 -2.80 13.65
CA GLY A 124 -13.71 -2.44 13.85
C GLY A 124 -14.13 -1.06 13.31
N LYS A 125 -13.24 -0.33 12.63
CA LYS A 125 -13.57 0.94 11.96
C LYS A 125 -14.05 0.71 10.54
N TYR A 126 -14.89 1.62 10.03
CA TYR A 126 -15.28 1.59 8.63
C TYR A 126 -14.18 2.16 7.72
N VAL A 127 -14.03 1.58 6.53
CA VAL A 127 -13.08 2.04 5.51
C VAL A 127 -13.40 3.45 4.99
N LYS A 128 -14.66 3.88 5.12
CA LYS A 128 -15.12 5.22 4.71
C LYS A 128 -16.02 5.82 5.78
N ASN A 129 -15.90 7.13 6.01
CA ASN A 129 -16.73 7.86 6.96
C ASN A 129 -18.22 7.84 6.60
N GLN A 130 -18.57 7.68 5.33
CA GLN A 130 -19.96 7.59 4.85
C GLN A 130 -20.71 6.36 5.35
N TYR A 131 -20.03 5.36 5.87
CA TYR A 131 -20.64 4.15 6.42
C TYR A 131 -21.04 4.28 7.90
N TYR A 132 -20.60 5.35 8.57
CA TYR A 132 -21.03 5.66 9.93
C TYR A 132 -22.40 6.38 9.95
N ASN A 133 -23.14 6.21 11.06
CA ASN A 133 -24.25 7.11 11.34
C ASN A 133 -23.70 8.51 11.62
N GLU A 134 -24.48 9.55 11.32
CA GLU A 134 -24.04 10.95 11.46
C GLU A 134 -23.46 11.30 12.84
N LYS A 135 -23.98 10.67 13.91
CA LYS A 135 -23.53 10.91 15.30
C LYS A 135 -22.24 10.19 15.67
N ASP A 136 -21.85 9.19 14.88
CA ASP A 136 -20.73 8.28 15.18
C ASP A 136 -19.54 8.52 14.26
N VAL A 137 -19.62 9.49 13.36
CA VAL A 137 -18.53 9.80 12.40
C VAL A 137 -17.29 10.26 13.18
N PRO A 138 -16.17 9.57 13.04
CA PRO A 138 -14.93 9.95 13.72
C PRO A 138 -14.38 11.26 13.14
N GLU A 139 -13.66 12.01 13.96
CA GLU A 139 -12.99 13.26 13.55
C GLU A 139 -12.00 13.02 12.40
N LYS A 140 -11.30 11.90 12.46
CA LYS A 140 -10.35 11.47 11.41
C LYS A 140 -10.86 10.20 10.75
N SER A 141 -10.84 10.18 9.43
CA SER A 141 -11.10 8.95 8.67
C SER A 141 -9.93 7.97 8.79
N VAL A 142 -10.19 6.70 8.54
CA VAL A 142 -9.17 5.64 8.65
C VAL A 142 -7.97 5.88 7.73
N ASP A 143 -8.18 6.38 6.52
CA ASP A 143 -7.10 6.72 5.60
C ASP A 143 -6.19 7.82 6.16
N VAL A 144 -6.75 8.81 6.84
CA VAL A 144 -5.97 9.85 7.55
C VAL A 144 -5.18 9.26 8.72
N GLU A 145 -5.78 8.37 9.51
CA GLU A 145 -5.08 7.69 10.61
C GLU A 145 -3.93 6.83 10.11
N ILE A 146 -4.13 6.06 9.03
CA ILE A 146 -3.09 5.26 8.38
C ILE A 146 -1.96 6.18 7.90
N ALA A 147 -2.28 7.29 7.24
CA ALA A 147 -1.29 8.23 6.75
C ALA A 147 -0.45 8.85 7.89
N ILE A 148 -1.09 9.19 9.01
CA ILE A 148 -0.40 9.72 10.20
C ILE A 148 0.57 8.65 10.75
N LYS A 149 0.06 7.44 11.02
CA LYS A 149 0.88 6.32 11.55
C LYS A 149 2.10 6.05 10.66
N LEU A 150 1.90 5.96 9.34
CA LEU A 150 3.00 5.69 8.42
C LEU A 150 4.02 6.82 8.37
N LYS A 151 3.59 8.07 8.55
CA LYS A 151 4.51 9.22 8.68
C LYS A 151 5.31 9.16 9.96
N GLU A 152 4.67 8.90 11.09
CA GLU A 152 5.31 8.78 12.40
C GLU A 152 6.34 7.63 12.43
N GLU A 153 6.05 6.54 11.72
CA GLU A 153 6.95 5.39 11.56
C GLU A 153 8.03 5.58 10.48
N ASN A 154 8.11 6.74 9.82
CA ASN A 154 8.98 7.01 8.67
C ASN A 154 8.81 6.03 7.50
N LYS A 155 7.60 5.52 7.29
CA LYS A 155 7.23 4.58 6.22
C LYS A 155 6.50 5.25 5.05
N ALA A 156 6.12 6.52 5.19
CA ALA A 156 5.50 7.30 4.13
C ALA A 156 6.42 8.42 3.66
N PHE A 157 6.91 8.33 2.43
CA PHE A 157 7.75 9.35 1.81
C PHE A 157 6.95 10.63 1.50
N ARG A 158 5.75 10.47 0.93
CA ARG A 158 4.85 11.56 0.56
C ARG A 158 3.40 11.10 0.71
N VAL A 159 2.55 11.96 1.23
CA VAL A 159 1.10 11.72 1.32
C VAL A 159 0.39 12.90 0.67
N GLU A 160 -0.48 12.62 -0.30
CA GLU A 160 -1.28 13.60 -1.00
C GLU A 160 -2.74 13.17 -1.04
N LYS A 161 -3.63 14.17 -1.06
CA LYS A 161 -5.05 13.93 -1.30
C LYS A 161 -5.26 13.81 -2.80
N TYR A 162 -5.80 12.68 -3.23
CA TYR A 162 -6.18 12.45 -4.62
C TYR A 162 -7.70 12.29 -4.72
N THR A 163 -8.32 12.92 -5.71
CA THR A 163 -9.76 12.81 -5.96
C THR A 163 -9.95 11.98 -7.22
N HIS A 164 -10.54 10.80 -7.08
CA HIS A 164 -10.95 9.99 -8.21
C HIS A 164 -12.33 10.43 -8.68
N SER A 165 -12.49 10.57 -9.99
CA SER A 165 -13.80 10.57 -10.64
C SER A 165 -14.18 9.11 -10.97
N TYR A 166 -15.34 8.69 -10.54
CA TYR A 166 -15.92 7.39 -10.85
C TYR A 166 -16.94 7.55 -11.95
#